data_44beaf47a1ce0f44473655f86d6338f7
#
_entry.id   44beaf47a1ce0f44473655f86d6338f7
#
_cell.length_a   1.000
_cell.length_b   1.000
_cell.length_c   1.000
_cell.angle_alpha   90.00
_cell.angle_beta   90.00
_cell.angle_gamma   90.00
#
_symmetry.space_group_name_H-M   'P 1'
#
loop_
_entity.id
_entity.type
_entity.pdbx_description
1 polymer ?
#
loop_
_entity_poly.entity_id
_entity_poly.type
_entity_poly.pdbx_seq_one_letter_code
_entity_poly.pdbx_strand_id
1 'polypeptide(L)' 'MALPELHLTEQQSTLYGNGVKLALSRVEGVLPEQDLYRVYGADGSFFGTAQADRNADELRVGKNLK' A
#
# COMPACT_ATOMS: atom_id res chain seq x y z
N MET A 1 -7.71 10.35 14.02
CA MET A 1 -7.07 10.84 12.79
C MET A 1 -7.07 9.72 11.75
N ALA A 2 -7.56 10.01 10.54
CA ALA A 2 -7.64 9.01 9.51
C ALA A 2 -6.27 8.82 8.82
N LEU A 3 -5.93 7.58 8.50
CA LEU A 3 -4.71 7.29 7.75
C LEU A 3 -4.89 7.73 6.29
N PRO A 4 -3.82 8.21 5.64
CA PRO A 4 -3.89 8.50 4.22
C PRO A 4 -4.20 7.24 3.41
N GLU A 5 -4.85 7.43 2.27
CA GLU A 5 -5.25 6.34 1.40
C GLU A 5 -4.27 6.19 0.24
N LEU A 6 -3.93 4.95 -0.07
CA LEU A 6 -3.18 4.62 -1.26
C LEU A 6 -4.08 3.85 -2.20
N HIS A 7 -4.11 4.27 -3.46
CA HIS A 7 -4.92 3.60 -4.49
C HIS A 7 -3.99 2.95 -5.49
N LEU A 8 -4.02 1.63 -5.52
CA LEU A 8 -3.14 0.86 -6.39
C LEU A 8 -3.70 0.80 -7.81
N THR A 9 -2.81 0.68 -8.79
CA THR A 9 -3.21 0.37 -10.16
C THR A 9 -3.69 -1.09 -10.23
N GLU A 10 -4.32 -1.45 -11.33
CA GLU A 10 -4.78 -2.83 -11.52
C GLU A 10 -3.63 -3.82 -11.40
N GLN A 11 -2.49 -3.51 -12.02
CA GLN A 11 -1.31 -4.36 -11.93
C GLN A 11 -0.78 -4.45 -10.51
N GLN A 12 -0.71 -3.32 -9.81
CA GLN A 12 -0.25 -3.29 -8.42
C GLN A 12 -1.21 -4.05 -7.51
N SER A 13 -2.51 -3.93 -7.74
CA SER A 13 -3.52 -4.67 -6.98
C SER A 13 -3.31 -6.17 -7.09
N THR A 14 -3.05 -6.65 -8.30
CA THR A 14 -2.80 -8.07 -8.53
C THR A 14 -1.55 -8.55 -7.81
N LEU A 15 -0.47 -7.79 -7.92
CA LEU A 15 0.80 -8.13 -7.26
C LEU A 15 0.64 -8.13 -5.74
N TYR A 16 -0.02 -7.10 -5.21
CA TYR A 16 -0.23 -6.97 -3.78
C TYR A 16 -1.09 -8.12 -3.24
N GLY A 17 -2.11 -8.51 -3.98
CA GLY A 17 -2.98 -9.62 -3.61
C GLY A 17 -2.26 -10.97 -3.62
N ASN A 18 -1.18 -11.08 -4.39
CA ASN A 18 -0.35 -12.28 -4.46
C ASN A 18 0.79 -12.28 -3.44
N GLY A 19 0.86 -11.26 -2.57
CA GLY A 19 1.90 -11.17 -1.57
C GLY A 19 3.20 -10.56 -2.06
N VAL A 20 3.20 -9.99 -3.27
CA VAL A 20 4.38 -9.33 -3.81
C VAL A 20 4.51 -7.95 -3.19
N LYS A 21 5.72 -7.62 -2.72
CA LYS A 21 5.99 -6.30 -2.16
C LYS A 21 6.11 -5.26 -3.27
N LEU A 22 5.52 -4.10 -3.02
CA LEU A 22 5.56 -2.99 -3.97
C LEU A 22 6.63 -2.00 -3.57
N ALA A 23 7.36 -1.47 -4.55
CA ALA A 23 8.34 -0.41 -4.29
C ALA A 23 7.62 0.89 -3.95
N LEU A 24 8.06 1.57 -2.89
CA LEU A 24 7.46 2.84 -2.47
C LEU A 24 7.48 3.88 -3.58
N SER A 25 8.56 3.91 -4.36
CA SER A 25 8.71 4.87 -5.44
C SER A 25 7.71 4.66 -6.58
N ARG A 26 7.09 3.50 -6.65
CA ARG A 26 6.12 3.17 -7.70
C ARG A 26 4.68 3.36 -7.26
N VAL A 27 4.45 3.58 -5.98
CA VAL A 27 3.10 3.77 -5.44
C VAL A 27 2.83 5.26 -5.31
N GLU A 28 1.76 5.73 -5.91
CA GLU A 28 1.38 7.14 -5.82
C GLU A 28 0.71 7.42 -4.49
N GLY A 29 0.91 8.63 -3.98
CA GLY A 29 0.29 9.07 -2.73
C GLY A 29 1.12 8.79 -1.49
N VAL A 30 2.30 8.20 -1.64
CA VAL A 30 3.20 7.99 -0.50
C VAL A 30 3.78 9.32 -0.07
N LEU A 31 3.60 9.64 1.23
CA LEU A 31 4.06 10.90 1.80
C LEU A 31 5.41 10.69 2.52
N PRO A 32 6.33 11.68 2.47
CA PRO A 32 7.68 11.48 3.03
C PRO A 32 7.71 11.28 4.54
N GLU A 33 6.70 11.74 5.28
CA GLU A 33 6.68 11.66 6.73
C GLU A 33 5.64 10.70 7.27
N GLN A 34 4.94 9.99 6.40
CA GLN A 34 3.86 9.09 6.79
C GLN A 34 4.28 7.65 6.57
N ASP A 35 4.13 6.81 7.59
CA ASP A 35 4.53 5.42 7.53
C ASP A 35 3.36 4.44 7.38
N LEU A 36 2.18 4.81 7.87
CA LEU A 36 1.01 3.93 7.80
C LEU A 36 -0.01 4.46 6.81
N TYR A 37 -0.62 3.56 6.06
CA TYR A 37 -1.58 3.89 5.01
C TYR A 37 -2.71 2.90 4.96
N ARG A 38 -3.87 3.35 4.48
CA ARG A 38 -4.95 2.47 4.05
C ARG A 38 -4.73 2.17 2.57
N VAL A 39 -4.81 0.90 2.21
CA VAL A 39 -4.54 0.47 0.83
C VAL A 39 -5.84 0.04 0.18
N TYR A 40 -6.10 0.61 -0.98
CA TYR A 40 -7.26 0.29 -1.80
C TYR A 40 -6.81 -0.24 -3.15
N GLY A 41 -7.53 -1.23 -3.67
CA GLY A 41 -7.28 -1.76 -4.99
C GLY A 41 -7.78 -0.83 -6.09
N ALA A 42 -7.52 -1.21 -7.34
CA ALA A 42 -7.89 -0.41 -8.50
C ALA A 42 -9.41 -0.20 -8.61
N ASP A 43 -10.19 -1.14 -8.09
CA ASP A 43 -11.67 -1.07 -8.10
C ASP A 43 -12.23 -0.38 -6.84
N GLY A 44 -11.37 0.14 -5.99
CA GLY A 44 -11.79 0.78 -4.74
C GLY A 44 -11.97 -0.17 -3.56
N SER A 45 -11.67 -1.44 -3.72
CA SER A 45 -11.78 -2.41 -2.63
C SER A 45 -10.72 -2.15 -1.56
N PHE A 46 -11.13 -2.20 -0.30
CA PHE A 46 -10.21 -2.01 0.81
C PHE A 46 -9.38 -3.27 1.04
N PHE A 47 -8.07 -3.15 0.92
CA PHE A 47 -7.16 -4.28 1.11
C PHE A 47 -6.66 -4.41 2.55
N GLY A 48 -6.65 -3.33 3.29
CA GLY A 48 -6.12 -3.31 4.65
C GLY A 48 -5.16 -2.16 4.86
N THR A 49 -4.32 -2.26 5.88
CA THR A 49 -3.31 -1.25 6.16
C THR A 49 -1.94 -1.73 5.72
N ALA A 50 -1.07 -0.78 5.41
CA ALA A 50 0.30 -1.08 5.02
C ALA A 50 1.25 -0.10 5.67
N GLN A 51 2.49 -0.53 5.84
CA GLN A 51 3.55 0.27 6.41
C GLN A 51 4.63 0.50 5.37
N ALA A 52 5.10 1.74 5.28
CA ALA A 52 6.20 2.09 4.39
C ALA A 52 7.54 1.74 5.04
N ASP A 53 8.29 0.86 4.41
CA ASP A 53 9.64 0.51 4.84
C ASP A 53 10.62 1.30 3.98
N ARG A 54 11.11 2.41 4.51
CA ARG A 54 11.99 3.30 3.77
C ARG A 54 13.39 2.74 3.58
N ASN A 55 13.83 1.87 4.47
CA ASN A 55 15.14 1.25 4.35
C ASN A 55 15.18 0.27 3.18
N ALA A 56 14.10 -0.44 2.96
CA ALA A 56 13.99 -1.40 1.86
C ALA A 56 13.28 -0.83 0.63
N ASP A 57 12.77 0.40 0.72
CA ASP A 57 11.97 1.04 -0.33
C ASP A 57 10.79 0.15 -0.74
N GLU A 58 10.08 -0.38 0.25
CA GLU A 58 8.99 -1.32 0.04
C GLU A 58 7.76 -0.91 0.85
N LEU A 59 6.59 -1.26 0.31
CA LEU A 59 5.33 -1.14 1.02
C LEU A 59 5.01 -2.51 1.62
N ARG A 60 5.04 -2.60 2.94
CA ARG A 60 4.77 -3.85 3.65
C ARG A 60 3.33 -3.94 4.07
N VAL A 61 2.75 -5.11 3.93
CA VAL A 61 1.40 -5.37 4.42
C VAL A 61 1.42 -5.31 5.94
N GLY A 62 0.77 -4.31 6.51
CA GLY A 62 0.72 -4.16 7.96
C GLY A 62 -0.27 -5.11 8.60
N LYS A 63 -1.44 -5.25 7.99
CA LYS A 63 -2.48 -6.14 8.48
C LYS A 63 -3.37 -6.55 7.33
N ASN A 64 -3.55 -7.83 7.17
CA ASN A 64 -4.44 -8.37 6.16
C ASN A 64 -5.80 -8.69 6.80
N LEU A 65 -6.85 -8.07 6.27
CA LEU A 65 -8.21 -8.23 6.80
C LEU A 65 -9.04 -9.28 6.08
N LYS A 66 -8.42 -10.04 5.23
CA LYS A 66 -9.13 -11.14 4.61
C LYS A 66 -9.46 -12.22 5.60
#